data_c1bc8a971fb107079709e1e8d7a8ad25
#
_entry.id   c1bc8a971fb107079709e1e8d7a8ad25
#
_cell.length_a   1.000
_cell.length_b   1.000
_cell.length_c   1.000
_cell.angle_alpha   90.00
_cell.angle_beta   90.00
_cell.angle_gamma   90.00
#
_symmetry.space_group_name_H-M   'P 1'
#
loop_
_entity.id
_entity.type
_entity.pdbx_description
1 polymer ?
#
loop_
_entity_poly.entity_id
_entity_poly.type
_entity_poly.pdbx_seq_one_letter_code
_entity_poly.pdbx_strand_id
1 'polypeptide(L)'
;FFKQKTSYEIMPSLVGSEMCIRDSINKIGENIQLRRVSLVQGDTNSLSYYMHGKKIGVVVVYTGGSQEAGRDIAMHIAASSPLCVDESGVPQELLDQERRIYMAQAEESGKPQDIMEKMVEGKVKKFTKEITLLNQPFVKDTDKVVKLLLEEEKMKVLSFLRYAVGEGIEKKEENFAEEVMSQAKGE
;
A
#
# COMPACT_ATOMS: atom_id res chain seq x y z
N PHE A 1 -15.85 -7.68 1.30
CA PHE A 1 -15.18 -9.01 1.41
C PHE A 1 -14.28 -9.17 0.21
N PHE A 2 -12.98 -9.02 0.40
CA PHE A 2 -11.99 -9.37 -0.63
C PHE A 2 -11.88 -10.89 -0.68
N LYS A 3 -12.40 -11.52 -1.72
CA LYS A 3 -12.12 -12.91 -1.99
C LYS A 3 -10.84 -12.96 -2.84
N GLN A 4 -9.72 -13.23 -2.21
CA GLN A 4 -8.50 -13.58 -2.94
C GLN A 4 -8.76 -14.90 -3.67
N LYS A 5 -8.92 -14.84 -4.98
CA LYS A 5 -8.94 -16.04 -5.81
C LYS A 5 -7.50 -16.44 -6.11
N THR A 6 -7.22 -17.72 -6.00
CA THR A 6 -5.93 -18.27 -6.41
C THR A 6 -5.72 -18.01 -7.91
N SER A 7 -4.46 -17.88 -8.34
CA SER A 7 -4.10 -17.68 -9.75
C SER A 7 -4.79 -18.68 -10.70
N TYR A 8 -5.04 -19.89 -10.25
CA TYR A 8 -5.73 -20.93 -11.02
C TYR A 8 -7.22 -20.66 -11.27
N GLU A 9 -7.94 -20.02 -10.36
CA GLU A 9 -9.36 -19.71 -10.54
C GLU A 9 -9.62 -18.54 -11.48
N ILE A 10 -8.60 -17.71 -11.72
CA ILE A 10 -8.66 -16.52 -12.57
C ILE A 10 -8.12 -16.84 -13.98
N MET A 11 -7.32 -17.90 -14.14
CA MET A 11 -6.70 -18.30 -15.42
C MET A 11 -7.65 -18.39 -16.61
N PRO A 12 -8.89 -18.94 -16.52
CA PRO A 12 -9.78 -18.99 -17.68
C PRO A 12 -10.20 -17.61 -18.19
N SER A 13 -10.27 -16.60 -17.31
CA SER A 13 -10.58 -15.20 -17.70
C SER A 13 -9.35 -14.40 -18.13
N LEU A 14 -8.14 -14.92 -17.89
CA LEU A 14 -6.86 -14.28 -18.18
C LEU A 14 -6.16 -14.84 -19.43
N VAL A 15 -6.78 -15.76 -20.18
CA VAL A 15 -6.19 -16.34 -21.40
C VAL A 15 -5.71 -15.25 -22.37
N GLY A 16 -6.49 -14.16 -22.53
CA GLY A 16 -6.06 -12.99 -23.31
C GLY A 16 -4.89 -12.23 -22.67
N SER A 17 -4.81 -12.20 -21.34
CA SER A 17 -3.73 -11.50 -20.61
C SER A 17 -2.40 -12.25 -20.70
N GLU A 18 -2.41 -13.58 -20.62
CA GLU A 18 -1.19 -14.37 -20.83
C GLU A 18 -0.60 -14.19 -22.23
N MET A 19 -1.45 -14.17 -23.25
CA MET A 19 -1.02 -13.90 -24.62
C MET A 19 -0.41 -12.50 -24.73
N CYS A 20 -1.03 -11.47 -24.14
CA CYS A 20 -0.51 -10.11 -24.11
C CYS A 20 0.82 -10.00 -23.35
N ILE A 21 0.97 -10.71 -22.23
CA ILE A 21 2.22 -10.75 -21.44
C ILE A 21 3.33 -11.38 -22.28
N ARG A 22 3.07 -12.53 -22.89
CA ARG A 22 4.05 -13.24 -23.73
C ARG A 22 4.46 -12.42 -24.94
N ASP A 23 3.53 -11.75 -25.61
CA ASP A 23 3.80 -10.85 -26.74
C ASP A 23 4.62 -9.63 -26.29
N SER A 24 4.33 -9.07 -25.11
CA SER A 24 5.10 -7.97 -24.51
C SER A 24 6.52 -8.39 -24.16
N ILE A 25 6.72 -9.58 -23.56
CA ILE A 25 8.05 -10.13 -23.27
C ILE A 25 8.86 -10.27 -24.56
N ASN A 26 8.24 -10.81 -25.61
CA ASN A 26 8.91 -11.00 -26.91
C ASN A 26 9.30 -9.67 -27.58
N LYS A 27 8.49 -8.62 -27.40
CA LYS A 27 8.75 -7.29 -28.00
C LYS A 27 9.74 -6.45 -27.21
N ILE A 28 9.71 -6.54 -25.89
CA ILE A 28 10.49 -5.67 -24.99
C ILE A 28 11.79 -6.37 -24.56
N GLY A 29 11.81 -7.71 -24.53
CA GLY A 29 12.93 -8.51 -24.06
C GLY A 29 13.05 -8.57 -22.52
N GLU A 30 12.06 -8.05 -21.78
CA GLU A 30 12.04 -8.06 -20.31
C GLU A 30 11.10 -9.14 -19.78
N ASN A 31 11.48 -9.78 -18.69
CA ASN A 31 10.66 -10.79 -18.03
C ASN A 31 9.54 -10.16 -17.22
N ILE A 32 8.34 -10.12 -17.78
CA ILE A 32 7.14 -9.58 -17.15
C ILE A 32 6.39 -10.71 -16.44
N GLN A 33 6.08 -10.53 -15.16
CA GLN A 33 5.33 -11.50 -14.36
C GLN A 33 4.07 -10.86 -13.77
N LEU A 34 2.93 -11.54 -13.94
CA LEU A 34 1.70 -11.19 -13.24
C LEU A 34 1.73 -11.84 -11.85
N ARG A 35 1.91 -11.02 -10.80
CA ARG A 35 2.13 -11.51 -9.43
C ARG A 35 0.85 -11.56 -8.59
N ARG A 36 -0.02 -10.57 -8.73
CA ARG A 36 -1.24 -10.42 -7.90
C ARG A 36 -2.40 -9.99 -8.77
N VAL A 37 -3.55 -10.62 -8.55
CA VAL A 37 -4.83 -10.22 -9.13
C VAL A 37 -5.88 -10.28 -8.04
N SER A 38 -6.69 -9.26 -7.93
CA SER A 38 -7.82 -9.21 -6.99
C SER A 38 -9.09 -8.77 -7.71
N LEU A 39 -10.17 -9.49 -7.44
CA LEU A 39 -11.50 -9.11 -7.91
C LEU A 39 -12.19 -8.28 -6.83
N VAL A 40 -12.53 -7.05 -7.16
CA VAL A 40 -13.32 -6.15 -6.31
C VAL A 40 -14.72 -6.09 -6.89
N GLN A 41 -15.72 -6.43 -6.08
CA GLN A 41 -17.14 -6.36 -6.44
C GLN A 41 -17.81 -5.24 -5.65
N GLY A 42 -18.57 -4.42 -6.32
CA GLY A 42 -19.35 -3.34 -5.74
C GLY A 42 -20.22 -2.68 -6.82
N ASP A 43 -21.25 -1.95 -6.39
CA ASP A 43 -22.03 -1.12 -7.30
C ASP A 43 -21.19 0.05 -7.80
N THR A 44 -21.47 0.53 -9.00
CA THR A 44 -20.74 1.64 -9.64
C THR A 44 -20.72 2.92 -8.81
N ASN A 45 -21.73 3.12 -7.95
CA ASN A 45 -21.84 4.27 -7.04
C ASN A 45 -21.10 4.08 -5.72
N SER A 46 -20.54 2.88 -5.47
CA SER A 46 -19.82 2.52 -4.25
C SER A 46 -18.38 2.10 -4.51
N LEU A 47 -17.87 2.34 -5.72
CA LEU A 47 -16.55 1.95 -6.14
C LEU A 47 -15.91 3.08 -6.96
N SER A 48 -14.74 3.53 -6.54
CA SER A 48 -13.92 4.48 -7.29
C SER A 48 -12.53 3.92 -7.49
N TYR A 49 -11.90 4.33 -8.58
CA TYR A 49 -10.52 3.96 -8.87
C TYR A 49 -9.69 5.15 -9.30
N TYR A 50 -8.40 5.05 -9.08
CA TYR A 50 -7.41 6.03 -9.52
C TYR A 50 -6.15 5.34 -10.02
N MET A 51 -5.63 5.82 -11.15
CA MET A 51 -4.36 5.37 -11.71
C MET A 51 -3.37 6.53 -11.72
N HIS A 52 -2.26 6.37 -11.02
CA HIS A 52 -1.17 7.34 -11.06
C HIS A 52 -0.13 6.91 -12.10
N GLY A 53 -0.19 7.55 -13.25
CA GLY A 53 0.58 7.13 -14.41
C GLY A 53 0.25 5.67 -14.78
N LYS A 54 1.28 4.88 -15.07
CA LYS A 54 1.17 3.44 -15.37
C LYS A 54 1.71 2.56 -14.23
N LYS A 55 2.01 3.16 -13.06
CA LYS A 55 2.77 2.46 -12.01
C LYS A 55 1.95 2.14 -10.77
N ILE A 56 0.97 2.96 -10.39
CA ILE A 56 0.18 2.77 -9.17
C ILE A 56 -1.30 2.75 -9.55
N GLY A 57 -2.00 1.71 -9.11
CA GLY A 57 -3.45 1.59 -9.21
C GLY A 57 -4.07 1.47 -7.83
N VAL A 58 -5.16 2.19 -7.61
CA VAL A 58 -5.95 2.15 -6.37
C VAL A 58 -7.40 1.94 -6.70
N VAL A 59 -8.05 1.07 -5.95
CA VAL A 59 -9.51 0.88 -5.95
C VAL A 59 -10.00 1.09 -4.53
N VAL A 60 -11.06 1.86 -4.37
CA VAL A 60 -11.69 2.16 -3.08
C VAL A 60 -13.14 1.70 -3.12
N VAL A 61 -13.55 0.95 -2.11
CA VAL A 61 -14.96 0.56 -1.89
C VAL A 61 -15.50 1.40 -0.74
N TYR A 62 -16.62 2.07 -0.96
CA TYR A 62 -17.21 2.99 0.01
C TYR A 62 -18.74 2.97 -0.04
N THR A 63 -19.37 3.62 0.92
CA THR A 63 -20.82 3.85 0.96
C THR A 63 -21.09 5.33 1.22
N GLY A 64 -22.14 5.86 0.59
CA GLY A 64 -22.47 7.31 0.67
C GLY A 64 -21.46 8.17 -0.10
N GLY A 65 -21.59 9.50 0.06
CA GLY A 65 -20.72 10.45 -0.58
C GLY A 65 -20.87 10.57 -2.10
N SER A 66 -20.02 11.40 -2.70
CA SER A 66 -19.98 11.61 -4.14
C SER A 66 -18.90 10.72 -4.80
N GLN A 67 -19.06 10.46 -6.09
CA GLN A 67 -18.05 9.73 -6.87
C GLN A 67 -16.73 10.52 -6.98
N GLU A 68 -16.82 11.85 -6.95
CA GLU A 68 -15.67 12.72 -6.94
C GLU A 68 -14.86 12.57 -5.65
N ALA A 69 -15.54 12.58 -4.48
CA ALA A 69 -14.90 12.33 -3.20
C ALA A 69 -14.24 10.93 -3.16
N GLY A 70 -14.92 9.91 -3.72
CA GLY A 70 -14.34 8.57 -3.85
C GLY A 70 -13.05 8.53 -4.67
N ARG A 71 -13.00 9.29 -5.77
CA ARG A 71 -11.80 9.43 -6.60
C ARG A 71 -10.69 10.20 -5.88
N ASP A 72 -11.05 11.22 -5.12
CA ASP A 72 -10.11 12.01 -4.34
C ASP A 72 -9.46 11.19 -3.22
N ILE A 73 -10.23 10.33 -2.56
CA ILE A 73 -9.71 9.36 -1.60
C ILE A 73 -8.80 8.33 -2.28
N ALA A 74 -9.16 7.83 -3.47
CA ALA A 74 -8.30 6.90 -4.22
C ALA A 74 -6.97 7.56 -4.61
N MET A 75 -6.98 8.85 -4.98
CA MET A 75 -5.77 9.61 -5.27
C MET A 75 -4.93 9.82 -4.01
N HIS A 76 -5.55 10.15 -2.87
CA HIS A 76 -4.86 10.26 -1.59
C HIS A 76 -4.15 8.94 -1.22
N ILE A 77 -4.84 7.80 -1.33
CA ILE A 77 -4.28 6.47 -1.06
C ILE A 77 -3.09 6.17 -1.99
N ALA A 78 -3.16 6.57 -3.26
CA ALA A 78 -2.04 6.40 -4.18
C ALA A 78 -0.79 7.15 -3.71
N ALA A 79 -0.96 8.36 -3.20
CA ALA A 79 0.13 9.23 -2.75
C ALA A 79 0.67 8.86 -1.36
N SER A 80 -0.22 8.66 -0.38
CA SER A 80 0.15 8.50 1.03
C SER A 80 0.36 7.04 1.45
N SER A 81 -0.06 6.07 0.63
CA SER A 81 0.15 4.63 0.86
C SER A 81 -0.26 4.14 2.25
N PRO A 82 -1.47 4.42 2.75
CA PRO A 82 -1.91 3.91 4.04
C PRO A 82 -1.95 2.38 4.02
N LEU A 83 -1.74 1.77 5.18
CA LEU A 83 -1.76 0.31 5.33
C LEU A 83 -3.18 -0.22 5.49
N CYS A 84 -4.03 0.51 6.22
CA CYS A 84 -5.40 0.12 6.53
C CYS A 84 -6.31 1.36 6.62
N VAL A 85 -7.62 1.14 6.71
CA VAL A 85 -8.61 2.22 6.80
C VAL A 85 -8.53 2.91 8.15
N ASP A 86 -8.55 2.14 9.22
CA ASP A 86 -8.55 2.64 10.62
C ASP A 86 -7.60 1.82 11.51
N GLU A 87 -7.52 2.20 12.78
CA GLU A 87 -6.63 1.58 13.76
C GLU A 87 -6.96 0.10 14.02
N SER A 88 -8.22 -0.31 13.85
CA SER A 88 -8.63 -1.70 14.05
C SER A 88 -8.09 -2.66 12.98
N GLY A 89 -7.72 -2.11 11.82
CA GLY A 89 -7.11 -2.87 10.72
C GLY A 89 -5.61 -3.07 10.84
N VAL A 90 -4.96 -2.46 11.84
CA VAL A 90 -3.50 -2.58 12.00
C VAL A 90 -3.14 -3.94 12.62
N PRO A 91 -2.27 -4.74 11.99
CA PRO A 91 -1.83 -6.00 12.56
C PRO A 91 -1.11 -5.78 13.90
N GLN A 92 -1.50 -6.54 14.93
CA GLN A 92 -0.90 -6.44 16.26
C GLN A 92 0.61 -6.73 16.24
N GLU A 93 1.03 -7.68 15.40
CA GLU A 93 2.43 -8.05 15.21
C GLU A 93 3.29 -6.86 14.77
N LEU A 94 2.75 -6.02 13.88
CA LEU A 94 3.42 -4.80 13.43
C LEU A 94 3.57 -3.78 14.57
N LEU A 95 2.52 -3.59 15.36
CA LEU A 95 2.58 -2.68 16.53
C LEU A 95 3.58 -3.17 17.57
N ASP A 96 3.65 -4.48 17.81
CA ASP A 96 4.59 -5.07 18.75
C ASP A 96 6.04 -5.00 18.25
N GLN A 97 6.24 -5.09 16.94
CA GLN A 97 7.54 -4.90 16.32
C GLN A 97 8.02 -3.46 16.47
N GLU A 98 7.18 -2.48 16.13
CA GLU A 98 7.47 -1.06 16.26
C GLU A 98 7.71 -0.67 17.73
N ARG A 99 6.91 -1.21 18.66
CA ARG A 99 7.10 -0.99 20.09
C ARG A 99 8.48 -1.46 20.56
N ARG A 100 8.94 -2.62 20.08
CA ARG A 100 10.29 -3.13 20.40
C ARG A 100 11.39 -2.21 19.89
N ILE A 101 11.24 -1.74 18.65
CA ILE A 101 12.20 -0.80 18.05
C ILE A 101 12.26 0.50 18.83
N TYR A 102 11.09 1.08 19.18
CA TYR A 102 11.05 2.33 19.93
C TYR A 102 11.53 2.16 21.38
N MET A 103 11.34 0.98 21.98
CA MET A 103 11.88 0.69 23.31
C MET A 103 13.41 0.65 23.29
N ALA A 104 14.01 -0.07 22.34
CA ALA A 104 15.47 -0.10 22.17
C ALA A 104 16.05 1.31 21.97
N GLN A 105 15.41 2.15 21.13
CA GLN A 105 15.81 3.55 20.97
C GLN A 105 15.65 4.40 22.24
N ALA A 106 14.64 4.10 23.05
CA ALA A 106 14.43 4.83 24.31
C ALA A 106 15.46 4.47 25.38
N GLU A 107 15.89 3.20 25.44
CA GLU A 107 16.95 2.73 26.35
C GLU A 107 18.28 3.46 26.11
N GLU A 108 18.63 3.72 24.86
CA GLU A 108 19.82 4.50 24.51
C GLU A 108 19.78 5.94 25.05
N SER A 109 18.58 6.47 25.32
CA SER A 109 18.40 7.85 25.82
C SER A 109 18.76 8.05 27.30
N GLY A 110 18.92 6.96 28.07
CA GLY A 110 19.28 6.99 29.50
C GLY A 110 18.21 7.62 30.42
N LYS A 111 16.95 7.72 29.98
CA LYS A 111 15.85 8.32 30.75
C LYS A 111 15.26 7.31 31.73
N PRO A 112 14.56 7.79 32.80
CA PRO A 112 13.80 6.91 33.69
C PRO A 112 12.77 6.08 32.95
N GLN A 113 12.51 4.85 33.42
CA GLN A 113 11.65 3.87 32.76
C GLN A 113 10.24 4.39 32.48
N ASP A 114 9.61 5.08 33.46
CA ASP A 114 8.27 5.67 33.33
C ASP A 114 8.18 6.70 32.17
N ILE A 115 9.28 7.42 31.91
CA ILE A 115 9.36 8.39 30.82
C ILE A 115 9.55 7.66 29.50
N MET A 116 10.37 6.62 29.47
CA MET A 116 10.60 5.80 28.28
C MET A 116 9.31 5.14 27.80
N GLU A 117 8.54 4.52 28.70
CA GLU A 117 7.26 3.89 28.38
C GLU A 117 6.28 4.89 27.74
N LYS A 118 6.11 6.08 28.31
CA LYS A 118 5.26 7.13 27.76
C LYS A 118 5.74 7.62 26.39
N MET A 119 7.06 7.71 26.20
CA MET A 119 7.64 8.07 24.89
C MET A 119 7.35 7.00 23.83
N VAL A 120 7.49 5.72 24.19
CA VAL A 120 7.22 4.60 23.29
C VAL A 120 5.73 4.57 22.91
N GLU A 121 4.83 4.70 23.89
CA GLU A 121 3.39 4.78 23.60
C GLU A 121 3.04 5.96 22.68
N GLY A 122 3.63 7.13 22.93
CA GLY A 122 3.47 8.29 22.08
C GLY A 122 3.95 8.07 20.64
N LYS A 123 5.10 7.41 20.47
CA LYS A 123 5.65 7.05 19.16
C LYS A 123 4.80 6.02 18.45
N VAL A 124 4.36 4.95 19.12
CA VAL A 124 3.46 3.93 18.56
C VAL A 124 2.15 4.57 18.12
N LYS A 125 1.56 5.43 18.94
CA LYS A 125 0.32 6.15 18.59
C LYS A 125 0.51 7.06 17.37
N LYS A 126 1.66 7.73 17.27
CA LYS A 126 2.00 8.55 16.10
C LYS A 126 2.14 7.68 14.86
N PHE A 127 2.89 6.60 14.95
CA PHE A 127 3.04 5.63 13.87
C PHE A 127 1.69 5.08 13.38
N THR A 128 0.82 4.66 14.32
CA THR A 128 -0.53 4.17 13.97
C THR A 128 -1.34 5.21 13.21
N LYS A 129 -1.24 6.50 13.58
CA LYS A 129 -1.91 7.58 12.84
C LYS A 129 -1.34 7.77 11.44
N GLU A 130 -0.04 7.62 11.28
CA GLU A 130 0.63 7.78 9.98
C GLU A 130 0.28 6.68 8.98
N ILE A 131 0.04 5.45 9.45
CA ILE A 131 -0.27 4.30 8.59
C ILE A 131 -1.77 4.08 8.36
N THR A 132 -2.66 4.80 9.07
CA THR A 132 -4.11 4.65 8.94
C THR A 132 -4.71 5.76 8.08
N LEU A 133 -5.53 5.39 7.10
CA LEU A 133 -6.15 6.30 6.16
C LEU A 133 -6.91 7.46 6.84
N LEU A 134 -7.74 7.13 7.84
CA LEU A 134 -8.61 8.12 8.49
C LEU A 134 -7.85 9.21 9.24
N ASN A 135 -6.65 8.92 9.71
CA ASN A 135 -5.86 9.85 10.52
C ASN A 135 -4.82 10.64 9.72
N GLN A 136 -4.64 10.33 8.44
CA GLN A 136 -3.70 11.05 7.58
C GLN A 136 -4.23 12.42 7.19
N PRO A 137 -3.34 13.44 7.04
CA PRO A 137 -3.70 14.72 6.44
C PRO A 137 -4.05 14.49 4.95
N PHE A 138 -5.13 15.13 4.48
CA PHE A 138 -5.59 14.93 3.11
C PHE A 138 -4.64 15.58 2.10
N VAL A 139 -4.28 14.86 1.03
CA VAL A 139 -3.25 15.29 0.07
C VAL A 139 -3.57 16.59 -0.68
N LYS A 140 -4.85 16.90 -0.89
CA LYS A 140 -5.28 18.15 -1.54
C LYS A 140 -5.41 19.32 -0.55
N ASP A 141 -5.64 19.02 0.72
CA ASP A 141 -5.84 20.00 1.78
C ASP A 141 -5.25 19.44 3.08
N THR A 142 -3.99 19.77 3.33
CA THR A 142 -3.22 19.24 4.47
C THR A 142 -3.71 19.72 5.83
N ASP A 143 -4.55 20.77 5.86
CA ASP A 143 -5.16 21.27 7.10
C ASP A 143 -6.32 20.41 7.56
N LYS A 144 -6.85 19.54 6.67
CA LYS A 144 -7.91 18.60 6.98
C LYS A 144 -7.37 17.18 7.04
N VAL A 145 -7.84 16.42 8.03
CA VAL A 145 -7.62 14.97 8.06
C VAL A 145 -8.69 14.26 7.21
N VAL A 146 -8.34 13.12 6.63
CA VAL A 146 -9.26 12.33 5.77
C VAL A 146 -10.57 12.02 6.49
N LYS A 147 -10.53 11.74 7.78
CA LYS A 147 -11.74 11.48 8.59
C LYS A 147 -12.76 12.61 8.51
N LEU A 148 -12.34 13.87 8.66
CA LEU A 148 -13.23 15.03 8.59
C LEU A 148 -13.83 15.20 7.19
N LEU A 149 -13.03 14.98 6.14
CA LEU A 149 -13.51 15.02 4.77
C LEU A 149 -14.61 13.97 4.55
N LEU A 150 -14.42 12.74 5.04
CA LEU A 150 -15.41 11.67 4.90
C LEU A 150 -16.71 11.97 5.67
N GLU A 151 -16.61 12.62 6.84
CA GLU A 151 -17.78 13.09 7.61
C GLU A 151 -18.54 14.19 6.87
N GLU A 152 -17.85 15.17 6.30
CA GLU A 152 -18.44 16.25 5.48
C GLU A 152 -19.20 15.67 4.26
N GLU A 153 -18.60 14.70 3.57
CA GLU A 153 -19.16 14.04 2.39
C GLU A 153 -20.19 12.96 2.74
N LYS A 154 -20.43 12.68 4.00
CA LYS A 154 -21.27 11.55 4.48
C LYS A 154 -20.87 10.23 3.84
N MET A 155 -19.59 10.02 3.67
CA MET A 155 -18.95 8.88 3.04
C MET A 155 -18.32 7.98 4.10
N LYS A 156 -18.41 6.66 3.89
CA LYS A 156 -17.70 5.67 4.69
C LYS A 156 -16.87 4.78 3.78
N VAL A 157 -15.56 4.81 3.92
CA VAL A 157 -14.66 3.86 3.24
C VAL A 157 -14.76 2.51 3.95
N LEU A 158 -15.05 1.46 3.18
CA LEU A 158 -15.16 0.09 3.66
C LEU A 158 -13.82 -0.65 3.52
N SER A 159 -13.20 -0.48 2.36
CA SER A 159 -11.91 -1.11 2.06
C SER A 159 -11.26 -0.42 0.87
N PHE A 160 -9.98 -0.62 0.71
CA PHE A 160 -9.24 -0.20 -0.47
C PHE A 160 -8.20 -1.26 -0.87
N LEU A 161 -7.78 -1.19 -2.11
CA LEU A 161 -6.71 -1.98 -2.66
C LEU A 161 -5.76 -1.06 -3.40
N ARG A 162 -4.46 -1.15 -3.11
CA ARG A 162 -3.40 -0.42 -3.77
C ARG A 162 -2.37 -1.38 -4.30
N TYR A 163 -2.05 -1.25 -5.57
CA TYR A 163 -0.95 -1.96 -6.21
C TYR A 163 0.02 -0.99 -6.85
N ALA A 164 1.31 -1.23 -6.65
CA ALA A 164 2.36 -0.52 -7.34
C ALA A 164 3.25 -1.50 -8.09
N VAL A 165 3.67 -1.11 -9.29
CA VAL A 165 4.59 -1.91 -10.11
C VAL A 165 5.94 -2.00 -9.39
N GLY A 166 6.46 -3.21 -9.26
CA GLY A 166 7.74 -3.46 -8.58
C GLY A 166 7.66 -3.50 -7.05
N GLU A 167 6.47 -3.33 -6.45
CA GLU A 167 6.30 -3.40 -5.00
C GLU A 167 6.58 -4.82 -4.47
N GLY A 168 7.42 -4.91 -3.42
CA GLY A 168 7.82 -6.19 -2.80
C GLY A 168 8.75 -7.05 -3.69
N ILE A 169 9.41 -6.47 -4.67
CA ILE A 169 10.55 -7.11 -5.35
C ILE A 169 11.81 -6.66 -4.63
N GLU A 170 12.52 -7.59 -4.02
CA GLU A 170 13.89 -7.35 -3.61
C GLU A 170 14.70 -7.01 -4.87
N LYS A 171 15.16 -5.77 -4.95
CA LYS A 171 16.14 -5.41 -5.99
C LYS A 171 17.39 -6.23 -5.63
N LYS A 172 17.74 -7.20 -6.48
CA LYS A 172 19.09 -7.73 -6.45
C LYS A 172 20.00 -6.52 -6.65
N GLU A 173 20.81 -6.21 -5.64
CA GLU A 173 21.93 -5.34 -5.85
C GLU A 173 22.86 -6.07 -6.84
N GLU A 174 22.69 -5.77 -8.10
CA GLU A 174 23.64 -6.19 -9.12
C GLU A 174 24.94 -5.46 -8.79
N ASN A 175 25.84 -6.19 -8.15
CA ASN A 175 27.16 -5.66 -7.86
C ASN A 175 27.94 -5.67 -9.18
N PHE A 176 27.66 -4.64 -9.99
CA PHE A 176 28.25 -4.47 -11.31
C PHE A 176 29.78 -4.63 -11.31
N ALA A 177 30.42 -4.30 -10.18
CA ALA A 177 31.86 -4.50 -9.99
C ALA A 177 32.25 -5.99 -9.95
N GLU A 178 31.44 -6.85 -9.30
CA GLU A 178 31.66 -8.31 -9.27
C GLU A 178 31.35 -8.95 -10.61
N GLU A 179 30.32 -8.50 -11.29
CA GLU A 179 29.95 -9.01 -12.61
C GLU A 179 31.01 -8.66 -13.68
N VAL A 180 31.55 -7.45 -13.66
CA VAL A 180 32.67 -7.04 -14.51
C VAL A 180 33.95 -7.80 -14.16
N MET A 181 34.21 -8.04 -12.87
CA MET A 181 35.39 -8.84 -12.45
C MET A 181 35.26 -10.32 -12.83
N SER A 182 34.07 -10.91 -12.80
CA SER A 182 33.84 -12.28 -13.25
C SER A 182 34.03 -12.43 -14.75
N GLN A 183 33.52 -11.47 -15.54
CA GLN A 183 33.74 -11.42 -17.00
C GLN A 183 35.19 -11.17 -17.39
N ALA A 184 35.92 -10.35 -16.61
CA ALA A 184 37.33 -10.09 -16.84
C ALA A 184 38.26 -11.24 -16.48
N LYS A 185 37.82 -12.19 -15.64
CA LYS A 185 38.58 -13.39 -15.26
C LYS A 185 38.40 -14.60 -16.17
N GLY A 186 37.50 -14.52 -17.16
CA GLY A 186 37.44 -15.49 -18.27
C GLY A 186 37.05 -16.91 -17.87
N GLU A 187 36.07 -17.09 -16.93
CA GLU A 187 35.40 -18.36 -16.69
C GLU A 187 33.92 -18.28 -17.05
#